data_82c1f5b0bd85d9310cc33738943bd4e3
#
_entry.id   82c1f5b0bd85d9310cc33738943bd4e3
#
_cell.length_a   1.000
_cell.length_b   1.000
_cell.length_c   1.000
_cell.angle_alpha   90.00
_cell.angle_beta   90.00
_cell.angle_gamma   90.00
#
_symmetry.space_group_name_H-M   'P 1'
#
loop_
_entity.id
_entity.type
_entity.pdbx_description
1 polymer ?
#
loop_
_entity_poly.entity_id
_entity_poly.type
_entity_poly.pdbx_seq_one_letter_code
_entity_poly.pdbx_strand_id
1 'polypeptide(L)'
;MICMIINEFIRIIYRKLILPKKKLTNMIKGKKILITGGTGSLGKALAKRLLELDADIVRIFSRNENNQTTMQSEMNDSRLRYFIGDVRDLPRLIKAMEDVDIVFHAAALKHVPIIEYNPFEAIKT
;
A
#
# COMPACT_ATOMS: atom_id res chain seq x y z
N MET A 1 -15.60 -1.66 0.92
CA MET A 1 -14.16 -1.30 1.05
C MET A 1 -13.65 -1.73 2.41
N ILE A 2 -12.61 -2.54 2.47
CA ILE A 2 -11.98 -2.98 3.71
C ILE A 2 -10.68 -2.19 3.88
N CYS A 3 -10.58 -1.38 4.93
CA CYS A 3 -9.33 -0.71 5.29
C CYS A 3 -8.56 -1.62 6.26
N MET A 4 -7.39 -2.09 5.85
CA MET A 4 -6.52 -2.89 6.71
C MET A 4 -5.32 -2.05 7.14
N ILE A 5 -5.21 -1.79 8.42
CA ILE A 5 -4.05 -1.13 9.03
C ILE A 5 -2.92 -2.16 9.11
N ILE A 6 -1.71 -1.72 8.78
CA ILE A 6 -0.49 -2.54 8.63
C ILE A 6 -0.26 -3.53 9.79
N ASN A 7 -0.59 -3.17 11.02
CA ASN A 7 -0.35 -4.03 12.18
C ASN A 7 -1.12 -5.35 12.14
N GLU A 8 -2.32 -5.38 11.55
CA GLU A 8 -3.06 -6.62 11.38
C GLU A 8 -2.56 -7.44 10.19
N PHE A 9 -2.15 -6.78 9.11
CA PHE A 9 -1.62 -7.48 7.93
C PHE A 9 -0.21 -8.04 8.19
N ILE A 10 0.63 -7.32 8.92
CA ILE A 10 1.90 -7.87 9.43
C ILE A 10 1.61 -9.06 10.34
N ARG A 11 0.62 -9.00 11.21
CA ARG A 11 0.17 -10.16 11.99
C ARG A 11 -0.31 -11.32 11.11
N ILE A 12 -0.98 -11.05 10.00
CA ILE A 12 -1.44 -12.06 9.03
C ILE A 12 -0.25 -12.63 8.23
N ILE A 13 0.73 -11.80 7.85
CA ILE A 13 1.96 -12.26 7.17
C ILE A 13 2.88 -13.01 8.13
N TYR A 14 3.07 -12.52 9.37
CA TYR A 14 3.88 -13.21 10.39
C TYR A 14 3.16 -14.41 11.01
N ARG A 15 1.85 -14.40 11.07
CA ARG A 15 1.05 -15.60 11.33
C ARG A 15 0.92 -16.47 10.07
N LYS A 16 2.00 -16.69 9.37
CA LYS A 16 2.16 -17.68 8.29
C LYS A 16 1.64 -19.08 8.66
N LEU A 17 1.17 -19.23 9.88
CA LEU A 17 0.67 -20.45 10.53
C LEU A 17 -0.86 -20.56 10.63
N ILE A 18 -1.66 -19.53 10.35
CA ILE A 18 -3.09 -19.55 10.74
C ILE A 18 -4.06 -19.42 9.56
N LEU A 19 -3.73 -18.72 8.48
CA LEU A 19 -4.60 -18.69 7.30
C LEU A 19 -4.03 -19.58 6.20
N PRO A 20 -4.76 -20.61 5.76
CA PRO A 20 -4.32 -21.42 4.62
C PRO A 20 -4.16 -20.50 3.41
N LYS A 21 -3.06 -20.69 2.65
CA LYS A 21 -2.71 -19.90 1.45
C LYS A 21 -3.92 -19.73 0.52
N LYS A 22 -4.75 -20.75 0.39
CA LYS A 22 -5.98 -20.76 -0.40
C LYS A 22 -7.00 -19.70 0.06
N LYS A 23 -7.16 -19.47 1.37
CA LYS A 23 -8.09 -18.47 1.91
C LYS A 23 -7.60 -17.05 1.61
N LEU A 24 -6.31 -16.79 1.76
CA LEU A 24 -5.71 -15.50 1.44
C LEU A 24 -5.82 -15.18 -0.07
N THR A 25 -5.56 -16.17 -0.92
CA THR A 25 -5.73 -16.03 -2.37
C THR A 25 -7.16 -15.67 -2.73
N ASN A 26 -8.15 -16.35 -2.15
CA ASN A 26 -9.56 -16.05 -2.42
C ASN A 26 -9.99 -14.64 -2.00
N MET A 27 -9.36 -14.07 -0.96
CA MET A 27 -9.64 -12.70 -0.51
C MET A 27 -9.05 -11.63 -1.44
N ILE A 28 -7.95 -11.94 -2.12
CA ILE A 28 -7.15 -10.98 -2.91
C ILE A 28 -7.43 -11.11 -4.41
N LYS A 29 -7.70 -12.32 -4.88
CA LYS A 29 -7.89 -12.62 -6.30
C LYS A 29 -8.97 -11.73 -6.93
N GLY A 30 -8.63 -11.09 -8.05
CA GLY A 30 -9.53 -10.22 -8.80
C GLY A 30 -9.87 -8.91 -8.11
N LYS A 31 -9.20 -8.54 -6.99
CA LYS A 31 -9.46 -7.30 -6.25
C LYS A 31 -8.63 -6.14 -6.77
N LYS A 32 -9.20 -4.95 -6.70
CA LYS A 32 -8.52 -3.67 -6.93
C LYS A 32 -8.05 -3.13 -5.58
N ILE A 33 -6.76 -2.93 -5.45
CA ILE A 33 -6.11 -2.67 -4.17
C ILE A 33 -5.31 -1.37 -4.24
N LEU A 34 -5.43 -0.53 -3.22
CA LEU A 34 -4.62 0.68 -3.05
C LEU A 34 -3.60 0.46 -1.92
N ILE A 35 -2.35 0.82 -2.17
CA ILE A 35 -1.28 0.87 -1.17
C ILE A 35 -0.82 2.32 -1.03
N THR A 36 -1.08 2.95 0.10
CA THR A 36 -0.48 4.25 0.43
C THR A 36 0.92 4.02 1.00
N GLY A 37 1.88 4.90 0.66
CA GLY A 37 3.29 4.65 0.99
C GLY A 37 3.88 3.46 0.22
N GLY A 38 3.30 3.14 -0.94
CA GLY A 38 3.58 1.93 -1.70
C GLY A 38 5.00 1.80 -2.26
N THR A 39 5.76 2.90 -2.35
CA THR A 39 7.16 2.89 -2.82
C THR A 39 8.18 2.58 -1.73
N GLY A 40 7.77 2.51 -0.47
CA GLY A 40 8.61 2.07 0.64
C GLY A 40 8.90 0.56 0.59
N SER A 41 9.84 0.10 1.42
CA SER A 41 10.23 -1.32 1.46
C SER A 41 9.05 -2.26 1.72
N LEU A 42 8.20 -1.90 2.68
CA LEU A 42 6.98 -2.66 2.98
C LEU A 42 5.98 -2.60 1.82
N GLY A 43 5.77 -1.41 1.24
CA GLY A 43 4.85 -1.23 0.11
C GLY A 43 5.26 -2.04 -1.12
N LYS A 44 6.55 -2.07 -1.46
CA LYS A 44 7.09 -2.90 -2.55
C LYS A 44 6.89 -4.39 -2.29
N ALA A 45 7.22 -4.87 -1.09
CA ALA A 45 7.04 -6.27 -0.72
C ALA A 45 5.56 -6.68 -0.76
N LEU A 46 4.69 -5.80 -0.28
CA LEU A 46 3.24 -5.99 -0.30
C LEU A 46 2.71 -6.03 -1.74
N ALA A 47 3.09 -5.07 -2.59
CA ALA A 47 2.69 -5.03 -3.99
C ALA A 47 3.06 -6.34 -4.72
N LYS A 48 4.31 -6.79 -4.56
CA LYS A 48 4.78 -8.07 -5.12
C LYS A 48 3.90 -9.23 -4.65
N ARG A 49 3.63 -9.30 -3.36
CA ARG A 49 2.82 -10.38 -2.80
C ARG A 49 1.38 -10.38 -3.28
N LEU A 50 0.78 -9.20 -3.43
CA LEU A 50 -0.59 -9.08 -3.94
C LEU A 50 -0.70 -9.50 -5.41
N LEU A 51 0.30 -9.17 -6.23
CA LEU A 51 0.38 -9.64 -7.61
C LEU A 51 0.52 -11.18 -7.71
N GLU A 52 1.30 -11.79 -6.82
CA GLU A 52 1.41 -13.26 -6.71
C GLU A 52 0.09 -13.94 -6.28
N LEU A 53 -0.79 -13.20 -5.60
CA LEU A 53 -2.11 -13.64 -5.16
C LEU A 53 -3.22 -13.32 -6.17
N ASP A 54 -2.85 -12.98 -7.41
CA ASP A 54 -3.76 -12.67 -8.51
C ASP A 54 -4.68 -11.46 -8.26
N ALA A 55 -4.18 -10.40 -7.60
CA ALA A 55 -4.86 -9.12 -7.58
C ALA A 55 -5.08 -8.62 -9.02
N ASP A 56 -6.23 -8.00 -9.28
CA ASP A 56 -6.57 -7.45 -10.60
C ASP A 56 -5.76 -6.17 -10.88
N ILE A 57 -5.82 -5.21 -9.97
CA ILE A 57 -5.08 -3.95 -10.04
C ILE A 57 -4.49 -3.63 -8.67
N VAL A 58 -3.22 -3.21 -8.65
CA VAL A 58 -2.57 -2.68 -7.47
C VAL A 58 -2.16 -1.23 -7.72
N ARG A 59 -2.80 -0.30 -7.02
CA ARG A 59 -2.49 1.14 -7.08
C ARG A 59 -1.45 1.48 -6.04
N ILE A 60 -0.39 2.13 -6.47
CA ILE A 60 0.70 2.62 -5.62
C ILE A 60 0.52 4.12 -5.44
N PHE A 61 0.26 4.56 -4.21
CA PHE A 61 0.09 5.95 -3.87
C PHE A 61 1.24 6.44 -3.00
N SER A 62 2.01 7.40 -3.50
CA SER A 62 3.16 7.98 -2.80
C SER A 62 3.49 9.37 -3.30
N ARG A 63 4.31 10.12 -2.52
CA ARG A 63 4.69 11.49 -2.85
C ARG A 63 5.82 11.59 -3.86
N ASN A 64 6.71 10.61 -3.91
CA ASN A 64 7.97 10.68 -4.65
C ASN A 64 7.86 10.01 -6.02
N GLU A 65 7.89 10.82 -7.07
CA GLU A 65 7.84 10.37 -8.47
C GLU A 65 9.04 9.48 -8.84
N ASN A 66 10.24 9.84 -8.40
CA ASN A 66 11.45 9.06 -8.70
C ASN A 66 11.35 7.63 -8.15
N ASN A 67 10.84 7.48 -6.93
CA ASN A 67 10.63 6.17 -6.33
C ASN A 67 9.58 5.35 -7.08
N GLN A 68 8.54 5.98 -7.61
CA GLN A 68 7.54 5.31 -8.44
C GLN A 68 8.13 4.87 -9.78
N THR A 69 8.90 5.71 -10.44
CA THR A 69 9.59 5.38 -11.70
C THR A 69 10.56 4.22 -11.51
N THR A 70 11.35 4.25 -10.43
CA THR A 70 12.25 3.14 -10.08
C THR A 70 11.48 1.84 -9.86
N MET A 71 10.41 1.89 -9.07
CA MET A 71 9.57 0.72 -8.79
C MET A 71 8.93 0.17 -10.07
N GLN A 72 8.47 1.06 -10.96
CA GLN A 72 7.90 0.67 -12.26
C GLN A 72 8.92 -0.08 -13.12
N SER A 73 10.16 0.39 -13.16
CA SER A 73 11.23 -0.28 -13.90
C SER A 73 11.61 -1.63 -13.31
N GLU A 74 11.63 -1.73 -11.97
CA GLU A 74 11.98 -2.95 -11.24
C GLU A 74 10.91 -4.05 -11.36
N MET A 75 9.65 -3.68 -11.22
CA MET A 75 8.55 -4.65 -11.15
C MET A 75 7.91 -4.95 -12.51
N ASN A 76 7.86 -3.96 -13.40
CA ASN A 76 7.37 -4.06 -14.79
C ASN A 76 6.10 -4.92 -14.97
N ASP A 77 5.12 -4.73 -14.11
CA ASP A 77 3.84 -5.47 -14.14
C ASP A 77 2.70 -4.53 -14.60
N SER A 78 1.97 -4.94 -15.62
CA SER A 78 0.88 -4.14 -16.22
C SER A 78 -0.31 -3.92 -15.29
N ARG A 79 -0.42 -4.65 -14.19
CA ARG A 79 -1.47 -4.49 -13.17
C ARG A 79 -1.16 -3.38 -12.17
N LEU A 80 0.07 -2.88 -12.14
CA LEU A 80 0.46 -1.75 -11.30
C LEU A 80 -0.02 -0.42 -11.89
N ARG A 81 -0.55 0.45 -11.04
CA ARG A 81 -0.95 1.82 -11.38
C ARG A 81 -0.33 2.77 -10.36
N TYR A 82 0.31 3.81 -10.83
CA TYR A 82 1.06 4.75 -10.01
C TYR A 82 0.31 6.08 -9.88
N PHE A 83 0.09 6.49 -8.64
CA PHE A 83 -0.57 7.75 -8.28
C PHE A 83 0.35 8.59 -7.41
N ILE A 84 0.73 9.76 -7.91
CA ILE A 84 1.48 10.72 -7.11
C ILE A 84 0.50 11.53 -6.27
N GLY A 85 0.73 11.58 -4.97
CA GLY A 85 -0.07 12.36 -4.04
C GLY A 85 0.38 12.21 -2.59
N ASP A 86 -0.10 13.12 -1.76
CA ASP A 86 0.06 13.09 -0.31
C ASP A 86 -1.21 12.54 0.33
N VAL A 87 -1.09 11.66 1.32
CA VAL A 87 -2.25 11.10 2.05
C VAL A 87 -3.04 12.15 2.82
N ARG A 88 -2.45 13.34 3.03
CA ARG A 88 -3.11 14.50 3.64
C ARG A 88 -3.96 15.29 2.64
N ASP A 89 -3.77 15.07 1.35
CA ASP A 89 -4.58 15.66 0.27
C ASP A 89 -5.84 14.79 0.05
N LEU A 90 -6.91 15.14 0.75
CA LEU A 90 -8.15 14.37 0.72
C LEU A 90 -8.76 14.24 -0.69
N PRO A 91 -8.90 15.30 -1.51
CA PRO A 91 -9.41 15.17 -2.87
C PRO A 91 -8.60 14.19 -3.73
N ARG A 92 -7.27 14.25 -3.61
CA ARG A 92 -6.37 13.37 -4.35
C ARG A 92 -6.49 11.91 -3.89
N LEU A 93 -6.62 11.71 -2.58
CA LEU A 93 -6.80 10.39 -1.98
C LEU A 93 -8.14 9.77 -2.39
N ILE A 94 -9.23 10.53 -2.35
CA ILE A 94 -10.56 10.08 -2.80
C ILE A 94 -10.49 9.58 -4.24
N LYS A 95 -9.85 10.35 -5.14
CA LYS A 95 -9.68 9.94 -6.54
C LYS A 95 -8.87 8.65 -6.69
N ALA A 96 -7.83 8.46 -5.88
CA ALA A 96 -7.05 7.23 -5.88
C ALA A 96 -7.83 6.02 -5.35
N MET A 97 -8.85 6.25 -4.53
CA MET A 97 -9.70 5.22 -3.91
C MET A 97 -10.93 4.84 -4.74
N GLU A 98 -11.23 5.54 -5.84
CA GLU A 98 -12.36 5.19 -6.72
C GLU A 98 -12.26 3.74 -7.21
N ASP A 99 -13.32 2.95 -7.06
CA ASP A 99 -13.39 1.52 -7.43
C ASP A 99 -12.35 0.62 -6.73
N VAL A 100 -11.84 1.01 -5.58
CA VAL A 100 -10.92 0.19 -4.80
C VAL A 100 -11.69 -0.69 -3.82
N ASP A 101 -11.35 -1.99 -3.79
CA ASP A 101 -11.94 -2.96 -2.87
C ASP A 101 -11.23 -2.98 -1.53
N ILE A 102 -9.89 -2.83 -1.52
CA ILE A 102 -9.06 -2.98 -0.32
C ILE A 102 -8.01 -1.86 -0.28
N VAL A 103 -7.82 -1.25 0.88
CA VAL A 103 -6.77 -0.26 1.11
C VAL A 103 -5.77 -0.76 2.14
N PHE A 104 -4.49 -0.76 1.77
CA PHE A 104 -3.37 -0.96 2.69
C PHE A 104 -2.71 0.38 2.96
N HIS A 105 -2.85 0.88 4.18
CA HIS A 105 -2.25 2.15 4.58
C HIS A 105 -0.86 1.91 5.17
N ALA A 106 0.19 2.13 4.35
CA ALA A 106 1.60 1.99 4.72
C ALA A 106 2.36 3.33 4.78
N ALA A 107 1.66 4.44 4.54
CA ALA A 107 2.25 5.77 4.66
C ALA A 107 2.44 6.14 6.13
N ALA A 108 3.67 6.51 6.50
CA ALA A 108 4.01 7.00 7.83
C ALA A 108 5.26 7.88 7.77
N LEU A 109 5.42 8.77 8.73
CA LEU A 109 6.69 9.46 8.99
C LEU A 109 7.60 8.51 9.79
N LYS A 110 8.78 8.17 9.24
CA LYS A 110 9.68 7.16 9.82
C LYS A 110 10.90 7.73 10.54
N HIS A 111 11.20 9.02 10.36
CA HIS A 111 12.36 9.64 10.96
C HIS A 111 12.04 10.16 12.36
N VAL A 112 12.38 9.39 13.38
CA VAL A 112 12.11 9.69 14.79
C VAL A 112 12.56 11.10 15.20
N PRO A 113 13.78 11.59 14.87
CA PRO A 113 14.17 12.96 15.20
C PRO A 113 13.27 14.03 14.57
N ILE A 114 12.79 13.80 13.35
CA ILE A 114 11.88 14.74 12.66
C ILE A 114 10.48 14.68 13.31
N ILE A 115 10.03 13.52 13.74
CA ILE A 115 8.75 13.34 14.42
C ILE A 115 8.72 14.02 15.79
N GLU A 116 9.81 13.97 16.54
CA GLU A 116 9.94 14.64 17.84
C GLU A 116 9.78 16.16 17.74
N TYR A 117 10.28 16.77 16.65
CA TYR A 117 10.13 18.20 16.39
C TYR A 117 8.81 18.55 15.66
N ASN A 118 8.12 17.57 15.08
CA ASN A 118 6.93 17.77 14.26
C ASN A 118 5.82 16.76 14.61
N PRO A 119 5.38 16.68 15.88
CA PRO A 119 4.43 15.63 16.30
C PRO A 119 3.07 15.74 15.62
N PHE A 120 2.62 16.95 15.30
CA PHE A 120 1.34 17.15 14.60
C PHE A 120 1.37 16.65 13.15
N GLU A 121 2.51 16.73 12.47
CA GLU A 121 2.65 16.19 11.11
C GLU A 121 2.67 14.65 11.12
N ALA A 122 3.25 14.04 12.16
CA ALA A 122 3.20 12.59 12.34
C ALA A 122 1.78 12.06 12.56
N ILE A 123 0.97 12.80 13.30
CA ILE A 123 -0.44 12.43 13.56
C ILE A 123 -1.29 12.57 12.30
N LYS A 124 -1.02 13.57 11.44
CA LYS A 124 -1.77 13.78 10.19
C LYS A 124 -1.46 12.77 9.10
N THR A 125 -0.33 12.10 9.16
CA THR A 125 0.08 11.07 8.21
C THR A 125 -0.33 9.69 8.70
#